data_e50868110498567a6a9deb7a10372130
#
_entry.id   e50868110498567a6a9deb7a10372130
#
_cell.length_a   1.000
_cell.length_b   1.000
_cell.length_c   1.000
_cell.angle_alpha   90.00
_cell.angle_beta   90.00
_cell.angle_gamma   90.00
#
_symmetry.space_group_name_H-M   'P 1'
#
loop_
_entity.id
_entity.type
_entity.pdbx_description
1 polymer ?
#
loop_
_entity_poly.entity_id
_entity_poly.type
_entity_poly.pdbx_seq_one_letter_code
_entity_poly.pdbx_strand_id
1 'polypeptide(L)'
;MYIEDEYTELKIELTKDIKKEIIAFANTKGGKIYIGIDDDGNIIGLKNSKEDLESLSGMIREGIKSDLTLYTSVNLISINDKDIIEINVMEAPNKPYYLTEKGIKSSGVYLRYGNTSAPASEEVIKKMLIENQGDSFETLISQNQNLNFETLNSIFNKHSIKLDDNKLKSLNIINLNGQYTNLGLLLSDECPYSIKCAIYNGTNKLEFKDRKEFTGSVLKQVNEVFEYLDLFNKTKGRIVGLERIDTKDYPEYAIRESLLNAIIHRDYNYKGSILISLYDDHFEITSLGGIVKGLSLNDLYLGISESRNPNLANIFYRLKYVESFGTGIGRIIQSYDDYNKKPVFVDTDNAFNVTLYNVNYVETNEKILPSNLTQEEKIVEYLKKNNKINRNIVEQLLDISSTRAKNILNNMCEKELIIMVGNGKNTMYVLK
;
A
#
# COMPACT_ATOMS: atom_id res chain seq x y z
N MET A 1 16.31 9.33 36.35
CA MET A 1 16.33 7.88 36.52
C MET A 1 16.52 7.30 35.13
N TYR A 2 17.55 6.53 34.91
CA TYR A 2 17.79 5.87 33.63
C TYR A 2 16.94 4.60 33.59
N ILE A 3 16.31 4.32 32.44
CA ILE A 3 15.42 3.15 32.27
C ILE A 3 15.75 2.56 30.90
N GLU A 4 15.87 1.24 30.83
CA GLU A 4 16.01 0.53 29.55
C GLU A 4 14.70 0.53 28.78
N ASP A 5 14.77 0.91 27.50
CA ASP A 5 13.65 0.92 26.57
C ASP A 5 14.10 0.64 25.12
N GLU A 6 13.25 0.93 24.14
CA GLU A 6 13.55 0.75 22.71
C GLU A 6 14.77 1.57 22.25
N TYR A 7 15.09 2.68 22.94
CA TYR A 7 16.13 3.64 22.57
C TYR A 7 17.29 3.73 23.58
N THR A 8 17.20 3.00 24.69
CA THR A 8 18.16 3.11 25.79
C THR A 8 18.59 1.74 26.26
N GLU A 9 19.91 1.53 26.41
CA GLU A 9 20.52 0.35 26.98
C GLU A 9 21.43 0.72 28.14
N LEU A 10 21.41 -0.04 29.23
CA LEU A 10 22.23 0.18 30.42
C LEU A 10 23.23 -0.97 30.62
N LYS A 11 24.45 -0.64 30.97
CA LYS A 11 25.51 -1.65 31.27
C LYS A 11 26.32 -1.19 32.48
N ILE A 12 26.58 -2.11 33.38
CA ILE A 12 27.40 -1.82 34.58
C ILE A 12 28.88 -1.60 34.19
N GLU A 13 29.38 -2.37 33.23
CA GLU A 13 30.80 -2.36 32.82
C GLU A 13 30.94 -2.55 31.30
N LEU A 14 32.07 -2.18 30.74
CA LEU A 14 32.41 -2.40 29.34
C LEU A 14 32.68 -3.89 29.07
N THR A 15 31.86 -4.50 28.24
CA THR A 15 32.02 -5.89 27.79
C THR A 15 32.16 -5.96 26.27
N LYS A 16 32.65 -7.10 25.76
CA LYS A 16 32.77 -7.33 24.30
C LYS A 16 31.40 -7.36 23.61
N ASP A 17 30.32 -7.62 24.35
CA ASP A 17 28.97 -7.71 23.83
C ASP A 17 28.35 -6.35 23.50
N ILE A 18 28.96 -5.25 23.95
CA ILE A 18 28.55 -3.89 23.63
C ILE A 18 28.45 -3.66 22.10
N LYS A 19 29.29 -4.34 21.33
CA LYS A 19 29.26 -4.27 19.85
C LYS A 19 27.95 -4.74 19.28
N LYS A 20 27.26 -5.70 19.92
CA LYS A 20 25.96 -6.21 19.49
C LYS A 20 24.88 -5.17 19.67
N GLU A 21 24.90 -4.44 20.79
CA GLU A 21 23.97 -3.36 21.08
C GLU A 21 24.16 -2.19 20.10
N ILE A 22 25.41 -1.78 19.85
CA ILE A 22 25.73 -0.73 18.88
C ILE A 22 25.25 -1.12 17.48
N ILE A 23 25.48 -2.36 17.05
CA ILE A 23 25.01 -2.87 15.77
C ILE A 23 23.47 -2.87 15.72
N ALA A 24 22.82 -3.30 16.78
CA ALA A 24 21.36 -3.36 16.84
C ALA A 24 20.74 -1.97 16.70
N PHE A 25 21.27 -0.97 17.39
CA PHE A 25 20.81 0.42 17.26
C PHE A 25 21.11 0.99 15.86
N ALA A 26 22.30 0.77 15.32
CA ALA A 26 22.66 1.25 13.97
C ALA A 26 21.77 0.64 12.87
N ASN A 27 21.37 -0.62 13.02
CA ASN A 27 20.51 -1.32 12.10
C ASN A 27 19.01 -1.00 12.27
N THR A 28 18.62 -0.32 13.36
CA THR A 28 17.22 0.02 13.63
C THR A 28 16.99 1.54 13.65
N LYS A 29 16.50 2.08 14.75
CA LYS A 29 16.10 3.50 14.89
C LYS A 29 17.15 4.37 15.59
N GLY A 30 18.32 3.81 15.87
CA GLY A 30 19.30 4.44 16.74
C GLY A 30 18.93 4.33 18.23
N GLY A 31 19.79 4.90 19.09
CA GLY A 31 19.57 4.90 20.53
C GLY A 31 20.81 5.29 21.33
N LYS A 32 20.75 5.17 22.63
CA LYS A 32 21.81 5.48 23.57
C LYS A 32 22.18 4.28 24.43
N ILE A 33 23.47 4.12 24.68
CA ILE A 33 23.98 3.10 25.58
C ILE A 33 24.76 3.81 26.69
N TYR A 34 24.47 3.48 27.93
CA TYR A 34 25.17 4.01 29.10
C TYR A 34 25.94 2.90 29.77
N ILE A 35 27.26 3.12 29.97
CA ILE A 35 28.16 2.19 30.67
C ILE A 35 28.57 2.81 32.01
N GLY A 36 28.41 2.07 33.09
CA GLY A 36 28.57 2.53 34.47
C GLY A 36 27.25 2.71 35.20
N ILE A 37 26.13 2.19 34.63
CA ILE A 37 24.78 2.25 35.21
C ILE A 37 24.24 0.80 35.30
N ASP A 38 23.59 0.47 36.42
CA ASP A 38 22.96 -0.83 36.61
C ASP A 38 21.55 -0.90 35.99
N ASP A 39 20.95 -2.10 35.98
CA ASP A 39 19.62 -2.35 35.39
C ASP A 39 18.49 -1.62 36.16
N ASP A 40 18.72 -1.21 37.41
CA ASP A 40 17.79 -0.40 38.22
C ASP A 40 17.94 1.10 37.94
N GLY A 41 18.87 1.50 37.05
CA GLY A 41 19.16 2.89 36.68
C GLY A 41 20.00 3.66 37.69
N ASN A 42 20.69 2.96 38.61
CA ASN A 42 21.61 3.59 39.56
C ASN A 42 23.01 3.77 38.94
N ILE A 43 23.58 4.93 39.16
CA ILE A 43 24.95 5.23 38.69
C ILE A 43 25.97 4.53 39.56
N ILE A 44 26.61 3.51 39.05
CA ILE A 44 27.70 2.77 39.72
C ILE A 44 29.04 3.45 39.47
N GLY A 45 29.26 3.94 38.24
CA GLY A 45 30.52 4.53 37.77
C GLY A 45 31.55 3.52 37.33
N LEU A 46 32.50 3.97 36.50
CA LEU A 46 33.59 3.17 35.96
C LEU A 46 34.86 3.43 36.73
N LYS A 47 35.65 2.38 36.97
CA LYS A 47 36.96 2.49 37.68
C LYS A 47 38.07 3.03 36.80
N ASN A 48 38.08 2.62 35.53
CA ASN A 48 39.11 2.94 34.53
C ASN A 48 38.48 3.65 33.30
N SER A 49 37.70 4.68 33.53
CA SER A 49 36.85 5.33 32.51
C SER A 49 37.62 5.75 31.24
N LYS A 50 38.86 6.18 31.35
CA LYS A 50 39.69 6.57 30.19
C LYS A 50 40.17 5.38 29.36
N GLU A 51 40.61 4.30 30.01
CA GLU A 51 41.02 3.07 29.33
C GLU A 51 39.83 2.39 28.66
N ASP A 52 38.67 2.40 29.33
CA ASP A 52 37.38 1.90 28.78
C ASP A 52 36.99 2.69 27.55
N LEU A 53 37.14 4.02 27.57
CA LEU A 53 36.83 4.88 26.42
C LEU A 53 37.71 4.59 25.20
N GLU A 54 39.02 4.40 25.40
CA GLU A 54 39.96 4.03 24.33
C GLU A 54 39.67 2.63 23.78
N SER A 55 39.43 1.66 24.65
CA SER A 55 39.07 0.29 24.29
C SER A 55 37.78 0.25 23.48
N LEU A 56 36.76 0.98 23.91
CA LEU A 56 35.48 1.08 23.22
C LEU A 56 35.63 1.66 21.81
N SER A 57 36.43 2.72 21.67
CA SER A 57 36.70 3.35 20.36
C SER A 57 37.39 2.36 19.40
N GLY A 58 38.32 1.57 19.89
CA GLY A 58 38.94 0.48 19.16
C GLY A 58 37.92 -0.63 18.77
N MET A 59 37.06 -1.05 19.71
CA MET A 59 36.02 -2.05 19.47
C MET A 59 35.04 -1.62 18.39
N ILE A 60 34.64 -0.35 18.33
CA ILE A 60 33.74 0.17 17.31
C ILE A 60 34.43 0.15 15.96
N ARG A 61 35.65 0.69 15.86
CA ARG A 61 36.37 0.85 14.60
C ARG A 61 36.77 -0.48 13.96
N GLU A 62 37.26 -1.44 14.78
CA GLU A 62 37.81 -2.69 14.29
C GLU A 62 36.82 -3.86 14.36
N GLY A 63 35.91 -3.82 15.33
CA GLY A 63 34.98 -4.91 15.62
C GLY A 63 33.68 -4.84 14.86
N ILE A 64 33.33 -3.69 14.23
CA ILE A 64 32.09 -3.48 13.50
C ILE A 64 32.39 -3.12 12.05
N LYS A 65 31.63 -3.66 11.13
CA LYS A 65 31.50 -3.32 9.70
C LYS A 65 30.01 -3.04 9.40
N SER A 66 29.59 -2.12 8.51
CA SER A 66 30.38 -1.14 7.79
C SER A 66 30.90 -0.02 8.74
N ASP A 67 31.49 1.07 8.22
CA ASP A 67 32.01 2.16 9.05
C ASP A 67 30.90 2.94 9.76
N LEU A 68 30.96 3.02 11.10
CA LEU A 68 30.00 3.74 11.95
C LEU A 68 30.52 5.09 12.47
N THR A 69 31.69 5.55 12.02
CA THR A 69 32.37 6.73 12.58
C THR A 69 31.50 7.99 12.58
N LEU A 70 30.70 8.21 11.53
CA LEU A 70 29.82 9.38 11.41
C LEU A 70 28.47 9.20 12.15
N TYR A 71 28.13 7.98 12.55
CA TYR A 71 26.83 7.62 13.13
C TYR A 71 26.92 7.25 14.61
N THR A 72 28.12 7.36 15.21
CA THR A 72 28.35 7.02 16.61
C THR A 72 29.18 8.11 17.27
N SER A 73 28.72 8.59 18.43
CA SER A 73 29.51 9.47 19.29
C SER A 73 29.66 8.82 20.67
N VAL A 74 30.83 8.95 21.25
CA VAL A 74 31.17 8.40 22.57
C VAL A 74 31.64 9.53 23.47
N ASN A 75 30.97 9.71 24.61
CA ASN A 75 31.24 10.78 25.55
C ASN A 75 31.48 10.24 26.96
N LEU A 76 32.50 10.76 27.62
CA LEU A 76 32.71 10.55 29.05
C LEU A 76 31.93 11.61 29.82
N ILE A 77 31.03 11.20 30.73
CA ILE A 77 30.17 12.05 31.54
C ILE A 77 30.45 11.79 33.00
N SER A 78 30.69 12.81 33.81
CA SER A 78 30.85 12.71 35.26
C SER A 78 29.59 13.19 35.98
N ILE A 79 28.99 12.32 36.79
CA ILE A 79 27.76 12.62 37.55
C ILE A 79 28.02 12.19 39.01
N ASN A 80 27.91 13.14 39.95
CA ASN A 80 28.15 12.91 41.38
C ASN A 80 29.49 12.21 41.64
N ASP A 81 30.58 12.71 41.03
CA ASP A 81 31.94 12.18 41.11
C ASP A 81 32.12 10.72 40.61
N LYS A 82 31.16 10.23 39.82
CA LYS A 82 31.21 8.93 39.14
C LYS A 82 31.27 9.14 37.64
N ASP A 83 32.24 8.52 37.01
CA ASP A 83 32.38 8.57 35.55
C ASP A 83 31.55 7.48 34.89
N ILE A 84 30.81 7.82 33.86
CA ILE A 84 30.05 6.93 32.99
C ILE A 84 30.37 7.23 31.52
N ILE A 85 30.22 6.26 30.64
CA ILE A 85 30.33 6.48 29.20
C ILE A 85 28.95 6.48 28.57
N GLU A 86 28.62 7.53 27.82
CA GLU A 86 27.46 7.60 26.94
C GLU A 86 27.89 7.33 25.50
N ILE A 87 27.27 6.33 24.87
CA ILE A 87 27.38 6.06 23.46
C ILE A 87 26.05 6.48 22.81
N ASN A 88 26.09 7.42 21.89
CA ASN A 88 24.94 7.78 21.08
C ASN A 88 25.10 7.17 19.69
N VAL A 89 24.21 6.29 19.30
CA VAL A 89 24.20 5.60 18.01
C VAL A 89 23.02 6.11 17.20
N MET A 90 23.27 6.69 16.04
CA MET A 90 22.23 7.08 15.10
C MET A 90 21.84 5.89 14.22
N GLU A 91 20.60 5.88 13.72
CA GLU A 91 20.23 4.99 12.62
C GLU A 91 21.19 5.25 11.45
N ALA A 92 21.84 4.20 10.98
CA ALA A 92 22.84 4.34 9.93
C ALA A 92 22.34 3.77 8.58
N PRO A 93 22.63 4.44 7.44
CA PRO A 93 22.00 4.13 6.16
C PRO A 93 22.52 2.86 5.49
N ASN A 94 23.81 2.52 5.68
CA ASN A 94 24.47 1.43 4.94
C ASN A 94 24.29 0.06 5.63
N LYS A 95 23.06 -0.35 5.88
CA LYS A 95 22.72 -1.63 6.52
C LYS A 95 22.97 -2.82 5.57
N PRO A 96 23.35 -4.01 6.11
CA PRO A 96 23.49 -4.33 7.52
C PRO A 96 24.88 -3.95 8.08
N TYR A 97 24.90 -3.40 9.30
CA TYR A 97 26.08 -3.33 10.12
C TYR A 97 26.26 -4.67 10.85
N TYR A 98 27.49 -5.15 10.99
CA TYR A 98 27.74 -6.50 11.50
C TYR A 98 29.05 -6.64 12.22
N LEU A 99 29.19 -7.68 13.07
CA LEU A 99 30.43 -8.04 13.72
C LEU A 99 31.48 -8.49 12.68
N THR A 100 32.63 -7.83 12.65
CA THR A 100 33.71 -8.14 11.70
C THR A 100 34.11 -9.63 11.74
N GLU A 101 34.21 -10.22 12.94
CA GLU A 101 34.58 -11.60 13.16
C GLU A 101 33.53 -12.64 12.71
N LYS A 102 32.29 -12.25 12.58
CA LYS A 102 31.15 -13.14 12.22
C LYS A 102 30.73 -12.99 10.79
N GLY A 103 30.90 -11.80 10.18
CA GLY A 103 30.46 -11.50 8.82
C GLY A 103 28.94 -11.29 8.71
N ILE A 104 28.45 -11.15 7.45
CA ILE A 104 27.04 -10.89 7.14
C ILE A 104 26.24 -12.19 7.23
N LYS A 105 25.84 -12.57 8.42
CA LYS A 105 24.99 -13.71 8.74
C LYS A 105 24.28 -13.49 10.07
N SER A 106 23.28 -14.30 10.40
CA SER A 106 22.46 -14.16 11.60
C SER A 106 23.27 -13.96 12.88
N SER A 107 24.39 -14.69 13.03
CA SER A 107 25.26 -14.55 14.21
C SER A 107 26.11 -13.27 14.25
N GLY A 108 26.10 -12.47 13.19
CA GLY A 108 26.90 -11.23 13.07
C GLY A 108 26.04 -9.96 12.98
N VAL A 109 24.78 -10.05 12.58
CA VAL A 109 23.86 -8.92 12.41
C VAL A 109 22.82 -8.93 13.53
N TYR A 110 22.65 -7.81 14.21
CA TYR A 110 21.72 -7.65 15.34
C TYR A 110 20.72 -6.54 15.07
N LEU A 111 19.50 -6.70 15.62
CA LEU A 111 18.39 -5.75 15.56
C LEU A 111 17.84 -5.50 16.95
N ARG A 112 17.33 -4.30 17.19
CA ARG A 112 16.64 -3.95 18.42
C ARG A 112 15.15 -4.31 18.31
N TYR A 113 14.64 -5.08 19.28
CA TYR A 113 13.26 -5.47 19.45
C TYR A 113 12.79 -5.05 20.85
N GLY A 114 12.11 -3.90 20.96
CA GLY A 114 11.79 -3.31 22.24
C GLY A 114 13.08 -3.02 23.01
N ASN A 115 13.22 -3.54 24.23
CA ASN A 115 14.39 -3.37 25.09
C ASN A 115 15.47 -4.47 24.91
N THR A 116 15.38 -5.32 23.90
CA THR A 116 16.34 -6.42 23.67
C THR A 116 16.97 -6.35 22.29
N SER A 117 18.23 -6.74 22.18
CA SER A 117 18.93 -6.92 20.91
C SER A 117 19.02 -8.41 20.56
N ALA A 118 18.53 -8.77 19.37
CA ALA A 118 18.50 -10.15 18.89
C ALA A 118 19.15 -10.29 17.50
N PRO A 119 19.67 -11.49 17.16
CA PRO A 119 20.18 -11.77 15.84
C PRO A 119 19.12 -11.60 14.76
N ALA A 120 19.49 -10.97 13.64
CA ALA A 120 18.61 -10.82 12.49
C ALA A 120 18.42 -12.17 11.76
N SER A 121 17.22 -12.43 11.24
CA SER A 121 17.00 -13.59 10.36
C SER A 121 17.71 -13.40 9.02
N GLU A 122 17.97 -14.50 8.31
CA GLU A 122 18.58 -14.46 6.97
C GLU A 122 17.73 -13.67 5.97
N GLU A 123 16.40 -13.73 6.12
CA GLU A 123 15.48 -12.98 5.28
C GLU A 123 15.61 -11.46 5.47
N VAL A 124 15.73 -11.03 6.74
CA VAL A 124 15.93 -9.61 7.08
C VAL A 124 17.27 -9.12 6.60
N ILE A 125 18.34 -9.91 6.78
CA ILE A 125 19.68 -9.59 6.28
C ILE A 125 19.66 -9.42 4.76
N LYS A 126 19.01 -10.34 4.04
CA LYS A 126 18.87 -10.27 2.59
C LYS A 126 18.12 -8.99 2.16
N LYS A 127 17.04 -8.64 2.88
CA LYS A 127 16.30 -7.40 2.63
C LYS A 127 17.19 -6.16 2.82
N MET A 128 17.94 -6.09 3.91
CA MET A 128 18.89 -4.99 4.17
C MET A 128 19.97 -4.86 3.10
N LEU A 129 20.51 -5.98 2.61
CA LEU A 129 21.51 -5.97 1.53
C LEU A 129 20.94 -5.41 0.23
N ILE A 130 19.73 -5.80 -0.12
CA ILE A 130 19.03 -5.31 -1.31
C ILE A 130 18.78 -3.80 -1.18
N GLU A 131 18.30 -3.34 -0.03
CA GLU A 131 18.02 -1.92 0.22
C GLU A 131 19.30 -1.05 0.20
N ASN A 132 20.45 -1.62 0.61
CA ASN A 132 21.70 -0.86 0.72
C ASN A 132 22.50 -0.79 -0.58
N GLN A 133 22.41 -1.79 -1.45
CA GLN A 133 23.21 -1.84 -2.67
C GLN A 133 22.68 -0.92 -3.77
N GLY A 134 21.53 -0.27 -3.55
CA GLY A 134 20.82 0.48 -4.62
C GLY A 134 20.36 -0.42 -5.75
N ASP A 135 20.56 -1.73 -5.63
CA ASP A 135 20.06 -2.72 -6.56
C ASP A 135 18.59 -2.93 -6.29
N SER A 136 17.74 -2.37 -7.14
CA SER A 136 16.32 -2.70 -7.14
C SER A 136 16.14 -4.18 -7.44
N PHE A 137 15.07 -4.80 -6.95
CA PHE A 137 14.72 -6.19 -7.23
C PHE A 137 14.98 -6.55 -8.71
N GLU A 138 14.63 -5.65 -9.61
CA GLU A 138 14.66 -5.85 -11.06
C GLU A 138 16.07 -6.02 -11.65
N THR A 139 17.13 -5.51 -10.99
CA THR A 139 18.52 -5.58 -11.48
C THR A 139 19.24 -6.84 -11.03
N LEU A 140 18.72 -7.54 -10.02
CA LEU A 140 19.29 -8.81 -9.55
C LEU A 140 19.18 -9.89 -10.62
N ILE A 141 20.15 -10.82 -10.65
CA ILE A 141 20.14 -11.97 -11.56
C ILE A 141 18.94 -12.86 -11.22
N SER A 142 18.14 -13.20 -12.23
CA SER A 142 17.02 -14.12 -12.09
C SER A 142 17.52 -15.54 -11.77
N GLN A 143 16.82 -16.22 -10.86
CA GLN A 143 17.06 -17.64 -10.60
C GLN A 143 16.67 -18.51 -11.81
N ASN A 144 15.67 -18.09 -12.59
CA ASN A 144 15.28 -18.76 -13.81
C ASN A 144 16.01 -18.11 -15.00
N GLN A 145 16.87 -18.88 -15.65
CA GLN A 145 17.60 -18.46 -16.85
C GLN A 145 17.02 -19.04 -18.14
N ASN A 146 15.92 -19.79 -18.07
CA ASN A 146 15.18 -20.31 -19.23
C ASN A 146 13.89 -19.53 -19.39
N LEU A 147 13.95 -18.38 -20.07
CA LEU A 147 12.87 -17.43 -20.22
C LEU A 147 12.49 -17.25 -21.68
N ASN A 148 11.18 -17.20 -21.97
CA ASN A 148 10.60 -16.90 -23.27
C ASN A 148 10.00 -15.50 -23.27
N PHE A 149 10.06 -14.83 -24.43
CA PHE A 149 9.65 -13.43 -24.60
C PHE A 149 8.70 -13.25 -25.79
N GLU A 150 7.81 -14.22 -26.06
CA GLU A 150 6.85 -14.11 -27.18
C GLU A 150 5.93 -12.91 -27.00
N THR A 151 5.38 -12.75 -25.80
CA THR A 151 4.53 -11.59 -25.44
C THR A 151 5.28 -10.27 -25.59
N LEU A 152 6.49 -10.16 -25.04
CA LEU A 152 7.30 -8.96 -25.13
C LEU A 152 7.61 -8.60 -26.58
N ASN A 153 8.04 -9.57 -27.37
CA ASN A 153 8.32 -9.40 -28.81
C ASN A 153 7.08 -8.90 -29.58
N SER A 154 5.92 -9.50 -29.32
CA SER A 154 4.66 -9.09 -29.94
C SER A 154 4.31 -7.64 -29.64
N ILE A 155 4.40 -7.23 -28.37
CA ILE A 155 4.08 -5.87 -27.93
C ILE A 155 5.10 -4.87 -28.48
N PHE A 156 6.40 -5.18 -28.42
CA PHE A 156 7.45 -4.29 -28.91
C PHE A 156 7.36 -4.08 -30.42
N ASN A 157 7.03 -5.11 -31.17
CA ASN A 157 6.83 -5.01 -32.62
C ASN A 157 5.66 -4.07 -32.98
N LYS A 158 4.56 -4.08 -32.21
CA LYS A 158 3.46 -3.12 -32.39
C LYS A 158 3.91 -1.66 -32.21
N HIS A 159 4.92 -1.43 -31.36
CA HIS A 159 5.52 -0.12 -31.10
C HIS A 159 6.77 0.15 -31.98
N SER A 160 7.03 -0.67 -33.00
CA SER A 160 8.20 -0.55 -33.89
C SER A 160 9.54 -0.66 -33.16
N ILE A 161 9.58 -1.37 -32.04
CA ILE A 161 10.78 -1.64 -31.27
C ILE A 161 11.23 -3.08 -31.57
N LYS A 162 12.40 -3.23 -32.22
CA LYS A 162 12.98 -4.55 -32.45
C LYS A 162 13.82 -4.99 -31.25
N LEU A 163 13.56 -6.20 -30.75
CA LEU A 163 14.37 -6.82 -29.71
C LEU A 163 15.55 -7.54 -30.31
N ASP A 164 16.75 -7.09 -29.95
CA ASP A 164 18.03 -7.74 -30.21
C ASP A 164 18.87 -7.78 -28.93
N ASP A 165 20.02 -8.47 -28.95
CA ASP A 165 20.87 -8.62 -27.76
C ASP A 165 21.33 -7.27 -27.21
N ASN A 166 21.60 -6.29 -28.06
CA ASN A 166 22.00 -4.96 -27.61
C ASN A 166 20.84 -4.26 -26.90
N LYS A 167 19.61 -4.43 -27.40
CA LYS A 167 18.41 -3.89 -26.81
C LYS A 167 18.11 -4.57 -25.47
N LEU A 168 18.24 -5.89 -25.37
CA LEU A 168 18.09 -6.62 -24.12
C LEU A 168 19.06 -6.11 -23.03
N LYS A 169 20.34 -5.88 -23.41
CA LYS A 169 21.33 -5.28 -22.50
C LYS A 169 20.99 -3.84 -22.12
N SER A 170 20.63 -3.00 -23.11
CA SER A 170 20.34 -1.57 -22.86
C SER A 170 19.07 -1.34 -22.04
N LEU A 171 18.17 -2.33 -22.00
CA LEU A 171 16.96 -2.32 -21.18
C LEU A 171 17.14 -3.05 -19.85
N ASN A 172 18.36 -3.54 -19.55
CA ASN A 172 18.66 -4.32 -18.33
C ASN A 172 17.83 -5.63 -18.21
N ILE A 173 17.31 -6.15 -19.30
CA ILE A 173 16.64 -7.47 -19.35
C ILE A 173 17.67 -8.58 -19.16
N ILE A 174 18.85 -8.39 -19.74
CA ILE A 174 20.05 -9.19 -19.47
C ILE A 174 21.17 -8.28 -18.94
N ASN A 175 22.02 -8.82 -18.07
CA ASN A 175 23.20 -8.13 -17.59
C ASN A 175 24.35 -8.15 -18.63
N LEU A 176 25.50 -7.55 -18.30
CA LEU A 176 26.67 -7.51 -19.19
C LEU A 176 27.22 -8.91 -19.53
N ASN A 177 27.01 -9.89 -18.66
CA ASN A 177 27.44 -11.28 -18.83
C ASN A 177 26.43 -12.12 -19.65
N GLY A 178 25.33 -11.52 -20.12
CA GLY A 178 24.28 -12.20 -20.87
C GLY A 178 23.30 -13.02 -20.03
N GLN A 179 23.28 -12.82 -18.70
CA GLN A 179 22.36 -13.50 -17.79
C GLN A 179 21.09 -12.67 -17.64
N TYR A 180 19.92 -13.32 -17.60
CA TYR A 180 18.66 -12.67 -17.35
C TYR A 180 18.58 -12.10 -15.95
N THR A 181 18.08 -10.89 -15.86
CA THR A 181 17.76 -10.20 -14.61
C THR A 181 16.34 -10.53 -14.16
N ASN A 182 15.95 -10.11 -12.93
CA ASN A 182 14.57 -10.22 -12.51
C ASN A 182 13.63 -9.31 -13.32
N LEU A 183 14.12 -8.22 -13.93
CA LEU A 183 13.35 -7.47 -14.91
C LEU A 183 13.01 -8.37 -16.13
N GLY A 184 14.00 -9.15 -16.60
CA GLY A 184 13.76 -10.15 -17.62
C GLY A 184 12.67 -11.14 -17.22
N LEU A 185 12.72 -11.65 -15.98
CA LEU A 185 11.68 -12.55 -15.44
C LEU A 185 10.29 -11.89 -15.41
N LEU A 186 10.18 -10.63 -14.99
CA LEU A 186 8.89 -9.90 -14.98
C LEU A 186 8.28 -9.74 -16.37
N LEU A 187 9.11 -9.57 -17.38
CA LEU A 187 8.70 -9.36 -18.76
C LEU A 187 8.51 -10.66 -19.55
N SER A 188 9.00 -11.79 -19.04
CA SER A 188 8.91 -13.10 -19.67
C SER A 188 7.53 -13.72 -19.52
N ASP A 189 7.24 -14.71 -20.37
CA ASP A 189 6.01 -15.49 -20.30
C ASP A 189 5.97 -16.41 -19.06
N GLU A 190 7.13 -16.66 -18.41
CA GLU A 190 7.31 -17.41 -17.16
C GLU A 190 7.22 -16.54 -15.89
N CYS A 191 6.79 -15.29 -16.00
CA CYS A 191 6.66 -14.40 -14.83
C CYS A 191 5.79 -15.05 -13.73
N PRO A 192 6.31 -15.24 -12.50
CA PRO A 192 5.60 -15.94 -11.44
C PRO A 192 4.59 -15.07 -10.67
N TYR A 193 4.58 -13.78 -10.96
CA TYR A 193 3.69 -12.82 -10.29
C TYR A 193 2.37 -12.72 -11.02
N SER A 194 1.30 -12.50 -10.28
CA SER A 194 -0.06 -12.43 -10.84
C SER A 194 -0.86 -11.25 -10.31
N ILE A 195 -1.94 -10.94 -11.03
CA ILE A 195 -2.98 -9.99 -10.61
C ILE A 195 -4.27 -10.78 -10.46
N LYS A 196 -4.95 -10.61 -9.31
CA LYS A 196 -6.24 -11.25 -9.02
C LYS A 196 -7.33 -10.20 -9.02
N CYS A 197 -8.30 -10.39 -9.89
CA CYS A 197 -9.48 -9.53 -9.99
C CYS A 197 -10.70 -10.28 -9.44
N ALA A 198 -11.47 -9.60 -8.58
CA ALA A 198 -12.73 -10.07 -8.04
C ALA A 198 -13.80 -9.01 -8.29
N ILE A 199 -14.92 -9.43 -8.89
CA ILE A 199 -16.09 -8.59 -9.10
C ILE A 199 -17.14 -9.07 -8.11
N TYR A 200 -17.68 -8.17 -7.30
CA TYR A 200 -18.65 -8.48 -6.26
C TYR A 200 -20.04 -7.97 -6.61
N ASN A 201 -21.07 -8.62 -6.09
CA ASN A 201 -22.44 -8.09 -6.05
C ASN A 201 -22.59 -7.23 -4.78
N GLY A 202 -23.12 -6.01 -4.94
CA GLY A 202 -23.28 -5.09 -3.81
C GLY A 202 -21.99 -4.38 -3.41
N THR A 203 -21.92 -3.96 -2.15
CA THR A 203 -20.88 -3.06 -1.62
C THR A 203 -19.90 -3.75 -0.66
N ASN A 204 -19.89 -5.08 -0.63
CA ASN A 204 -19.06 -5.87 0.27
C ASN A 204 -18.53 -7.16 -0.40
N LYS A 205 -17.65 -7.89 0.32
CA LYS A 205 -16.97 -9.09 -0.19
C LYS A 205 -17.77 -10.40 0.00
N LEU A 206 -19.08 -10.36 0.23
CA LEU A 206 -19.86 -11.56 0.56
C LEU A 206 -20.19 -12.42 -0.67
N GLU A 207 -20.45 -11.80 -1.81
CA GLU A 207 -20.91 -12.52 -3.00
C GLU A 207 -20.10 -12.15 -4.23
N PHE A 208 -19.44 -13.15 -4.83
CA PHE A 208 -18.70 -12.97 -6.08
C PHE A 208 -19.67 -13.02 -7.27
N LYS A 209 -19.55 -12.03 -8.15
CA LYS A 209 -20.16 -12.05 -9.47
C LYS A 209 -19.24 -12.71 -10.49
N ASP A 210 -17.95 -12.41 -10.43
CA ASP A 210 -16.91 -13.01 -11.25
C ASP A 210 -15.54 -12.90 -10.56
N ARG A 211 -14.59 -13.74 -10.96
CA ARG A 211 -13.22 -13.69 -10.48
C ARG A 211 -12.27 -14.27 -11.52
N LYS A 212 -11.11 -13.62 -11.67
CA LYS A 212 -10.09 -14.07 -12.62
C LYS A 212 -8.70 -13.78 -12.10
N GLU A 213 -7.76 -14.67 -12.37
CA GLU A 213 -6.33 -14.49 -12.12
C GLU A 213 -5.61 -14.34 -13.46
N PHE A 214 -4.75 -13.33 -13.54
CA PHE A 214 -3.94 -13.00 -14.70
C PHE A 214 -2.49 -13.31 -14.43
N THR A 215 -1.84 -14.08 -15.33
CA THR A 215 -0.48 -14.62 -15.19
C THR A 215 0.34 -14.40 -16.46
N GLY A 216 1.62 -14.73 -16.40
CA GLY A 216 2.59 -14.50 -17.48
C GLY A 216 3.17 -13.10 -17.44
N SER A 217 3.77 -12.63 -18.53
CA SER A 217 4.41 -11.32 -18.61
C SER A 217 3.58 -10.20 -17.98
N VAL A 218 4.19 -9.32 -17.19
CA VAL A 218 3.48 -8.16 -16.59
C VAL A 218 2.83 -7.27 -17.66
N LEU A 219 3.40 -7.20 -18.87
CA LEU A 219 2.82 -6.45 -19.98
C LEU A 219 1.53 -7.11 -20.52
N LYS A 220 1.48 -8.45 -20.53
CA LYS A 220 0.26 -9.19 -20.85
C LYS A 220 -0.81 -8.93 -19.79
N GLN A 221 -0.43 -9.06 -18.53
CA GLN A 221 -1.34 -8.85 -17.41
C GLN A 221 -1.97 -7.45 -17.44
N VAL A 222 -1.18 -6.38 -17.71
CA VAL A 222 -1.71 -5.02 -17.83
C VAL A 222 -2.84 -4.94 -18.86
N ASN A 223 -2.60 -5.44 -20.06
CA ASN A 223 -3.57 -5.35 -21.15
C ASN A 223 -4.84 -6.17 -20.84
N GLU A 224 -4.66 -7.42 -20.43
CA GLU A 224 -5.78 -8.31 -20.12
C GLU A 224 -6.61 -7.84 -18.93
N VAL A 225 -5.97 -7.30 -17.87
CA VAL A 225 -6.66 -6.75 -16.71
C VAL A 225 -7.44 -5.49 -17.09
N PHE A 226 -6.83 -4.60 -17.87
CA PHE A 226 -7.50 -3.37 -18.30
C PHE A 226 -8.75 -3.68 -19.16
N GLU A 227 -8.62 -4.58 -20.14
CA GLU A 227 -9.76 -5.05 -20.94
C GLU A 227 -10.84 -5.71 -20.08
N TYR A 228 -10.44 -6.55 -19.12
CA TYR A 228 -11.37 -7.21 -18.21
C TYR A 228 -12.12 -6.21 -17.32
N LEU A 229 -11.45 -5.22 -16.77
CA LEU A 229 -12.08 -4.18 -15.96
C LEU A 229 -13.02 -3.31 -16.79
N ASP A 230 -12.70 -3.02 -18.05
CA ASP A 230 -13.56 -2.23 -18.95
C ASP A 230 -14.90 -2.92 -19.24
N LEU A 231 -14.94 -4.26 -19.27
CA LEU A 231 -16.21 -5.01 -19.41
C LEU A 231 -17.19 -4.75 -18.26
N PHE A 232 -16.68 -4.44 -17.07
CA PHE A 232 -17.48 -4.18 -15.87
C PHE A 232 -17.64 -2.68 -15.56
N ASN A 233 -16.89 -1.80 -16.22
CA ASN A 233 -16.99 -0.36 -16.12
C ASN A 233 -18.15 0.16 -16.99
N LYS A 234 -19.38 0.04 -16.46
CA LYS A 234 -20.61 0.33 -17.21
C LYS A 234 -20.72 1.80 -17.57
N THR A 235 -21.41 2.07 -18.68
CA THR A 235 -21.73 3.42 -19.13
C THR A 235 -23.20 3.74 -18.81
N LYS A 236 -23.44 4.87 -18.13
CA LYS A 236 -24.75 5.41 -17.85
C LYS A 236 -25.03 6.59 -18.78
N GLY A 237 -26.06 6.47 -19.63
CA GLY A 237 -26.52 7.56 -20.47
C GLY A 237 -27.53 8.44 -19.74
N ARG A 238 -27.34 9.76 -19.78
CA ARG A 238 -28.28 10.78 -19.27
C ARG A 238 -28.62 11.75 -20.37
N ILE A 239 -29.92 12.06 -20.53
CA ILE A 239 -30.37 13.09 -21.47
C ILE A 239 -30.46 14.44 -20.76
N VAL A 240 -29.75 15.44 -21.28
CA VAL A 240 -29.77 16.83 -20.80
C VAL A 240 -30.15 17.72 -21.96
N GLY A 241 -31.38 18.22 -21.95
CA GLY A 241 -31.96 18.94 -23.09
C GLY A 241 -32.13 18.01 -24.30
N LEU A 242 -31.42 18.30 -25.39
CA LEU A 242 -31.41 17.49 -26.62
C LEU A 242 -30.17 16.56 -26.71
N GLU A 243 -29.23 16.66 -25.79
CA GLU A 243 -27.98 15.93 -25.83
C GLU A 243 -27.99 14.72 -24.88
N ARG A 244 -27.37 13.63 -25.32
CA ARG A 244 -27.07 12.48 -24.47
C ARG A 244 -25.65 12.59 -23.97
N ILE A 245 -25.49 12.57 -22.64
CA ILE A 245 -24.19 12.53 -21.97
C ILE A 245 -23.98 11.11 -21.44
N ASP A 246 -22.93 10.47 -21.89
CA ASP A 246 -22.53 9.13 -21.45
C ASP A 246 -21.40 9.23 -20.43
N THR A 247 -21.58 8.61 -19.25
CA THR A 247 -20.61 8.64 -18.16
C THR A 247 -20.31 7.20 -17.73
N LYS A 248 -19.04 6.81 -17.75
CA LYS A 248 -18.59 5.51 -17.19
C LYS A 248 -18.71 5.53 -15.67
N ASP A 249 -18.92 4.35 -15.05
CA ASP A 249 -19.01 4.20 -13.59
C ASP A 249 -17.74 4.67 -12.88
N TYR A 250 -16.60 4.45 -13.50
CA TYR A 250 -15.30 4.92 -13.04
C TYR A 250 -14.58 5.66 -14.17
N PRO A 251 -13.96 6.81 -13.91
CA PRO A 251 -13.11 7.47 -14.91
C PRO A 251 -12.02 6.51 -15.42
N GLU A 252 -12.01 6.28 -16.72
CA GLU A 252 -11.11 5.29 -17.36
C GLU A 252 -9.64 5.59 -17.07
N TYR A 253 -9.29 6.87 -17.07
CA TYR A 253 -7.94 7.32 -16.73
C TYR A 253 -7.55 6.89 -15.30
N ALA A 254 -8.46 7.01 -14.33
CA ALA A 254 -8.19 6.64 -12.95
C ALA A 254 -7.93 5.13 -12.79
N ILE A 255 -8.73 4.27 -13.45
CA ILE A 255 -8.49 2.82 -13.45
C ILE A 255 -7.13 2.50 -14.06
N ARG A 256 -6.86 3.06 -15.26
CA ARG A 256 -5.62 2.83 -16.00
C ARG A 256 -4.39 3.23 -15.17
N GLU A 257 -4.39 4.43 -14.63
CA GLU A 257 -3.27 4.96 -13.86
C GLU A 257 -3.06 4.19 -12.56
N SER A 258 -4.14 3.83 -11.86
CA SER A 258 -4.05 3.02 -10.64
C SER A 258 -3.47 1.63 -10.91
N LEU A 259 -3.84 0.99 -12.03
CA LEU A 259 -3.31 -0.31 -12.45
C LEU A 259 -1.81 -0.23 -12.77
N LEU A 260 -1.40 0.76 -13.56
CA LEU A 260 0.00 0.95 -13.94
C LEU A 260 0.88 1.24 -12.72
N ASN A 261 0.42 2.12 -11.83
CA ASN A 261 1.12 2.44 -10.59
C ASN A 261 1.23 1.22 -9.67
N ALA A 262 0.16 0.42 -9.54
CA ALA A 262 0.19 -0.79 -8.72
C ALA A 262 1.24 -1.81 -9.18
N ILE A 263 1.54 -1.88 -10.48
CA ILE A 263 2.54 -2.77 -11.07
C ILE A 263 3.95 -2.18 -10.96
N ILE A 264 4.12 -0.90 -11.32
CA ILE A 264 5.43 -0.24 -11.36
C ILE A 264 6.00 -0.05 -9.94
N HIS A 265 5.16 0.28 -8.96
CA HIS A 265 5.60 0.54 -7.60
C HIS A 265 5.51 -0.68 -6.67
N ARG A 266 5.05 -1.83 -7.18
CA ARG A 266 5.01 -3.06 -6.42
C ARG A 266 6.38 -3.45 -5.88
N ASP A 267 6.42 -3.96 -4.65
CA ASP A 267 7.58 -4.65 -4.11
C ASP A 267 7.54 -6.13 -4.54
N TYR A 268 8.37 -6.47 -5.53
CA TYR A 268 8.47 -7.82 -6.07
C TYR A 268 9.28 -8.79 -5.19
N ASN A 269 9.81 -8.36 -4.03
CA ASN A 269 10.34 -9.26 -3.02
C ASN A 269 9.23 -10.08 -2.35
N TYR A 270 7.98 -9.57 -2.35
CA TYR A 270 6.81 -10.31 -1.88
C TYR A 270 6.19 -11.15 -2.99
N LYS A 271 5.85 -12.41 -2.67
CA LYS A 271 5.26 -13.37 -3.63
C LYS A 271 3.74 -13.24 -3.84
N GLY A 272 3.03 -12.47 -2.99
CA GLY A 272 1.57 -12.29 -3.09
C GLY A 272 1.17 -11.62 -4.42
N SER A 273 -0.11 -11.67 -4.79
CA SER A 273 -0.66 -11.04 -5.99
C SER A 273 -1.06 -9.58 -5.73
N ILE A 274 -1.10 -8.75 -6.76
CA ILE A 274 -1.89 -7.50 -6.73
C ILE A 274 -3.36 -7.92 -6.66
N LEU A 275 -4.12 -7.29 -5.78
CA LEU A 275 -5.54 -7.57 -5.58
C LEU A 275 -6.38 -6.43 -6.11
N ILE A 276 -7.33 -6.75 -6.98
CA ILE A 276 -8.30 -5.81 -7.54
C ILE A 276 -9.69 -6.29 -7.13
N SER A 277 -10.48 -5.40 -6.56
CA SER A 277 -11.86 -5.65 -6.14
C SER A 277 -12.77 -4.60 -6.71
N LEU A 278 -13.78 -4.99 -7.48
CA LEU A 278 -14.80 -4.12 -8.04
C LEU A 278 -16.15 -4.40 -7.36
N TYR A 279 -16.76 -3.38 -6.80
CA TYR A 279 -18.05 -3.40 -6.14
C TYR A 279 -19.06 -2.54 -6.94
N ASP A 280 -20.30 -2.51 -6.50
CA ASP A 280 -21.30 -1.65 -7.17
C ASP A 280 -21.02 -0.15 -6.92
N ASP A 281 -20.47 0.21 -5.75
CA ASP A 281 -20.24 1.59 -5.30
C ASP A 281 -18.78 2.05 -5.37
N HIS A 282 -17.80 1.14 -5.42
CA HIS A 282 -16.38 1.47 -5.46
C HIS A 282 -15.52 0.39 -6.10
N PHE A 283 -14.29 0.75 -6.42
CA PHE A 283 -13.21 -0.08 -6.93
C PHE A 283 -12.01 0.03 -6.00
N GLU A 284 -11.37 -1.06 -5.67
CA GLU A 284 -10.14 -1.10 -4.88
C GLU A 284 -9.03 -1.78 -5.66
N ILE A 285 -7.83 -1.22 -5.59
CA ILE A 285 -6.61 -1.89 -6.02
C ILE A 285 -5.57 -1.83 -4.92
N THR A 286 -5.05 -2.99 -4.51
CA THR A 286 -4.03 -3.13 -3.47
C THR A 286 -2.78 -3.76 -4.05
N SER A 287 -1.67 -3.02 -4.00
CA SER A 287 -0.33 -3.49 -4.36
C SER A 287 0.49 -3.77 -3.11
N LEU A 288 1.40 -4.74 -3.19
CA LEU A 288 2.35 -5.06 -2.13
C LEU A 288 3.53 -4.06 -2.12
N GLY A 289 3.94 -3.66 -0.93
CA GLY A 289 4.90 -2.59 -0.69
C GLY A 289 4.21 -1.25 -0.49
N GLY A 290 4.55 -0.54 0.60
CA GLY A 290 4.15 0.84 0.85
C GLY A 290 4.91 1.83 -0.04
N ILE A 291 4.82 3.13 0.26
CA ILE A 291 5.61 4.17 -0.40
C ILE A 291 7.11 3.91 -0.18
N VAL A 292 7.94 4.29 -1.15
CA VAL A 292 9.40 4.15 -1.06
C VAL A 292 9.93 4.92 0.16
N LYS A 293 10.87 4.31 0.89
CA LYS A 293 11.43 4.88 2.12
C LYS A 293 11.95 6.31 1.88
N GLY A 294 11.55 7.22 2.76
CA GLY A 294 11.89 8.64 2.68
C GLY A 294 10.84 9.53 2.03
N LEU A 295 9.81 8.94 1.40
CA LEU A 295 8.65 9.66 0.89
C LEU A 295 7.41 9.37 1.73
N SER A 296 6.48 10.30 1.72
CA SER A 296 5.17 10.20 2.36
C SER A 296 4.04 10.38 1.34
N LEU A 297 2.82 10.05 1.73
CA LEU A 297 1.64 10.28 0.90
C LEU A 297 1.47 11.78 0.54
N ASN A 298 1.87 12.69 1.44
CA ASN A 298 1.83 14.12 1.17
C ASN A 298 2.81 14.53 0.06
N ASP A 299 3.98 13.89 -0.02
CA ASP A 299 4.95 14.14 -1.09
C ASP A 299 4.39 13.72 -2.46
N LEU A 300 3.65 12.60 -2.48
CA LEU A 300 2.96 12.14 -3.70
C LEU A 300 1.88 13.12 -4.16
N TYR A 301 1.16 13.77 -3.24
CA TYR A 301 0.19 14.83 -3.57
C TYR A 301 0.87 16.09 -4.14
N LEU A 302 2.11 16.35 -3.77
CA LEU A 302 2.93 17.42 -4.35
C LEU A 302 3.54 17.05 -5.71
N GLY A 303 3.32 15.81 -6.20
CA GLY A 303 3.88 15.32 -7.46
C GLY A 303 5.29 14.76 -7.35
N ILE A 304 5.83 14.61 -6.13
CA ILE A 304 7.11 13.94 -5.91
C ILE A 304 6.88 12.44 -5.98
N SER A 305 7.59 11.74 -6.85
CA SER A 305 7.48 10.29 -6.96
C SER A 305 8.83 9.67 -7.24
N GLU A 306 9.10 8.53 -6.59
CA GLU A 306 10.25 7.70 -6.86
C GLU A 306 9.76 6.29 -7.20
N SER A 307 10.26 5.75 -8.30
CA SER A 307 9.87 4.42 -8.73
C SER A 307 10.67 3.35 -8.01
N ARG A 308 9.98 2.37 -7.42
CA ARG A 308 10.62 1.18 -6.84
C ARG A 308 11.29 0.31 -7.91
N ASN A 309 10.72 0.30 -9.13
CA ASN A 309 11.22 -0.46 -10.27
C ASN A 309 11.46 0.47 -11.47
N PRO A 310 12.56 1.26 -11.46
CA PRO A 310 12.81 2.30 -12.46
C PRO A 310 13.03 1.74 -13.87
N ASN A 311 13.60 0.55 -14.03
CA ASN A 311 13.78 -0.06 -15.36
C ASN A 311 12.46 -0.55 -15.93
N LEU A 312 11.59 -1.14 -15.10
CA LEU A 312 10.23 -1.50 -15.49
C LEU A 312 9.44 -0.25 -15.89
N ALA A 313 9.51 0.83 -15.09
CA ALA A 313 8.88 2.12 -15.41
C ALA A 313 9.37 2.68 -16.76
N ASN A 314 10.68 2.58 -17.04
CA ASN A 314 11.25 3.03 -18.32
C ASN A 314 10.70 2.23 -19.51
N ILE A 315 10.47 0.92 -19.37
CA ILE A 315 9.83 0.10 -20.41
C ILE A 315 8.39 0.57 -20.64
N PHE A 316 7.61 0.78 -19.59
CA PHE A 316 6.24 1.32 -19.69
C PHE A 316 6.21 2.71 -20.34
N TYR A 317 7.18 3.56 -20.02
CA TYR A 317 7.35 4.87 -20.67
C TYR A 317 7.63 4.74 -22.19
N ARG A 318 8.54 3.85 -22.58
CA ARG A 318 8.86 3.60 -24.00
C ARG A 318 7.65 3.05 -24.79
N LEU A 319 6.80 2.27 -24.12
CA LEU A 319 5.53 1.79 -24.67
C LEU A 319 4.42 2.85 -24.63
N LYS A 320 4.70 4.07 -24.14
CA LYS A 320 3.73 5.15 -23.96
C LYS A 320 2.56 4.78 -23.02
N TYR A 321 2.83 3.86 -22.08
CA TYR A 321 1.86 3.50 -21.05
C TYR A 321 1.89 4.45 -19.86
N VAL A 322 3.01 5.10 -19.57
CA VAL A 322 3.15 6.08 -18.49
C VAL A 322 3.89 7.33 -18.94
N GLU A 323 3.71 8.42 -18.22
CA GLU A 323 4.50 9.65 -18.33
C GLU A 323 5.47 9.76 -17.16
N SER A 324 6.64 10.39 -17.36
CA SER A 324 7.72 10.44 -16.35
C SER A 324 7.73 11.71 -15.49
N PHE A 325 6.56 12.32 -15.25
CA PHE A 325 6.48 13.64 -14.57
C PHE A 325 5.89 13.60 -13.16
N GLY A 326 5.70 12.44 -12.54
CA GLY A 326 5.13 12.34 -11.18
C GLY A 326 3.65 12.78 -11.06
N THR A 327 2.94 12.95 -12.17
CA THR A 327 1.59 13.53 -12.22
C THR A 327 0.46 12.51 -12.01
N GLY A 328 0.76 11.23 -11.85
CA GLY A 328 -0.22 10.14 -11.86
C GLY A 328 -1.30 10.29 -10.80
N ILE A 329 -0.94 10.43 -9.52
CA ILE A 329 -1.90 10.60 -8.41
C ILE A 329 -2.70 11.89 -8.58
N GLY A 330 -2.05 13.00 -8.94
CA GLY A 330 -2.72 14.27 -9.19
C GLY A 330 -3.80 14.15 -10.27
N ARG A 331 -3.52 13.43 -11.36
CA ARG A 331 -4.49 13.21 -12.45
C ARG A 331 -5.61 12.25 -12.06
N ILE A 332 -5.35 11.22 -11.24
CA ILE A 332 -6.40 10.40 -10.67
C ILE A 332 -7.38 11.28 -9.88
N ILE A 333 -6.87 12.17 -9.02
CA ILE A 333 -7.69 13.09 -8.24
C ILE A 333 -8.46 14.04 -9.16
N GLN A 334 -7.79 14.66 -10.15
CA GLN A 334 -8.38 15.58 -11.12
C GLN A 334 -9.51 14.93 -11.93
N SER A 335 -9.40 13.63 -12.26
CA SER A 335 -10.46 12.91 -12.98
C SER A 335 -11.77 12.79 -12.20
N TYR A 336 -11.76 13.14 -10.91
CA TYR A 336 -12.90 13.17 -10.02
C TYR A 336 -13.35 14.61 -9.63
N ASP A 337 -12.82 15.67 -10.27
CA ASP A 337 -13.10 17.04 -9.84
C ASP A 337 -14.58 17.41 -9.91
N ASP A 338 -15.29 16.91 -10.92
CA ASP A 338 -16.71 17.15 -11.12
C ASP A 338 -17.63 16.27 -10.23
N TYR A 339 -17.05 15.39 -9.40
CA TYR A 339 -17.79 14.43 -8.59
C TYR A 339 -17.63 14.67 -7.09
N ASN A 340 -18.70 14.38 -6.32
CA ASN A 340 -18.72 14.60 -4.87
C ASN A 340 -17.77 13.68 -4.10
N LYS A 341 -17.64 12.42 -4.52
CA LYS A 341 -16.71 11.46 -3.91
C LYS A 341 -15.35 11.56 -4.59
N LYS A 342 -14.29 11.64 -3.80
CA LYS A 342 -12.91 11.73 -4.29
C LYS A 342 -12.18 10.40 -4.05
N PRO A 343 -11.16 10.07 -4.86
CA PRO A 343 -10.32 8.90 -4.64
C PRO A 343 -9.68 8.91 -3.25
N VAL A 344 -9.51 7.74 -2.66
CA VAL A 344 -8.82 7.56 -1.36
C VAL A 344 -7.57 6.73 -1.57
N PHE A 345 -6.47 7.17 -0.96
CA PHE A 345 -5.18 6.49 -0.98
C PHE A 345 -4.80 6.12 0.44
N VAL A 346 -4.42 4.86 0.64
CA VAL A 346 -3.98 4.36 1.95
C VAL A 346 -2.60 3.73 1.79
N ASP A 347 -1.65 4.23 2.56
CA ASP A 347 -0.29 3.72 2.64
C ASP A 347 -0.07 3.00 3.98
N THR A 348 0.58 1.85 3.92
CA THR A 348 1.05 1.07 5.06
C THR A 348 2.47 0.58 4.78
N ASP A 349 3.17 0.08 5.78
CA ASP A 349 4.53 -0.44 5.63
C ASP A 349 4.67 -1.50 4.52
N ASN A 350 3.60 -2.27 4.24
CA ASN A 350 3.65 -3.44 3.38
C ASN A 350 2.66 -3.42 2.21
N ALA A 351 1.82 -2.38 2.09
CA ALA A 351 0.83 -2.29 1.03
C ALA A 351 0.44 -0.84 0.73
N PHE A 352 0.12 -0.58 -0.54
CA PHE A 352 -0.51 0.64 -0.99
C PHE A 352 -1.86 0.33 -1.61
N ASN A 353 -2.92 1.03 -1.16
CA ASN A 353 -4.28 0.84 -1.66
C ASN A 353 -4.81 2.12 -2.28
N VAL A 354 -5.51 1.97 -3.40
CA VAL A 354 -6.26 3.03 -4.07
C VAL A 354 -7.72 2.62 -4.11
N THR A 355 -8.61 3.49 -3.61
CA THR A 355 -10.06 3.33 -3.71
C THR A 355 -10.63 4.40 -4.65
N LEU A 356 -11.30 3.99 -5.71
CA LEU A 356 -12.03 4.83 -6.66
C LEU A 356 -13.52 4.62 -6.45
N TYR A 357 -14.31 5.70 -6.39
CA TYR A 357 -15.75 5.59 -6.21
C TYR A 357 -16.50 5.57 -7.54
N ASN A 358 -17.56 4.76 -7.62
CA ASN A 358 -18.48 4.75 -8.75
C ASN A 358 -19.24 6.09 -8.79
N VAL A 359 -19.02 6.88 -9.86
CA VAL A 359 -19.60 8.21 -10.00
C VAL A 359 -21.09 8.18 -10.35
N ASN A 360 -21.58 7.04 -10.84
CA ASN A 360 -22.98 6.80 -11.18
C ASN A 360 -23.76 6.09 -10.06
N TYR A 361 -23.06 5.64 -9.01
CA TYR A 361 -23.69 4.95 -7.89
C TYR A 361 -24.55 5.92 -7.09
N VAL A 362 -25.82 5.59 -7.02
CA VAL A 362 -26.78 6.25 -6.15
C VAL A 362 -27.00 5.29 -4.98
N GLU A 363 -26.68 5.73 -3.79
CA GLU A 363 -27.06 4.99 -2.58
C GLU A 363 -28.60 4.85 -2.60
N THR A 364 -29.07 3.73 -3.15
CA THR A 364 -30.45 3.35 -2.91
C THR A 364 -30.49 2.98 -1.43
N ASN A 365 -31.16 3.80 -0.64
CA ASN A 365 -31.55 3.45 0.74
C ASN A 365 -32.61 2.31 0.73
N GLU A 366 -32.56 1.45 -0.26
CA GLU A 366 -33.25 0.18 -0.31
C GLU A 366 -32.44 -0.85 0.49
N LYS A 367 -32.59 -0.77 1.81
CA LYS A 367 -32.59 -2.04 2.56
C LYS A 367 -33.75 -2.81 1.98
N ILE A 368 -33.45 -3.84 1.15
CA ILE A 368 -34.40 -4.81 0.65
C ILE A 368 -35.27 -5.21 1.83
N LEU A 369 -36.52 -4.69 1.83
CA LEU A 369 -37.52 -5.17 2.79
C LEU A 369 -37.71 -6.66 2.48
N PRO A 370 -37.80 -7.53 3.47
CA PRO A 370 -37.97 -8.94 3.24
C PRO A 370 -39.06 -9.19 2.23
N SER A 371 -38.79 -10.06 1.25
CA SER A 371 -39.69 -10.30 0.09
C SER A 371 -41.09 -10.81 0.47
N ASN A 372 -41.29 -11.18 1.73
CA ASN A 372 -42.51 -11.70 2.31
C ASN A 372 -43.39 -10.65 3.03
N LEU A 373 -42.99 -9.37 3.07
CA LEU A 373 -43.81 -8.32 3.67
C LEU A 373 -44.90 -7.86 2.72
N THR A 374 -46.11 -7.63 3.25
CA THR A 374 -47.22 -7.00 2.54
C THR A 374 -46.90 -5.55 2.18
N GLN A 375 -47.66 -4.97 1.23
CA GLN A 375 -47.49 -3.57 0.81
C GLN A 375 -47.63 -2.58 1.99
N GLU A 376 -48.55 -2.85 2.91
CA GLU A 376 -48.77 -2.05 4.12
C GLU A 376 -47.60 -2.17 5.10
N GLU A 377 -47.09 -3.38 5.33
CA GLU A 377 -45.95 -3.62 6.21
C GLU A 377 -44.66 -2.95 5.70
N LYS A 378 -44.44 -2.91 4.39
CA LYS A 378 -43.34 -2.17 3.77
C LYS A 378 -43.40 -0.68 4.06
N ILE A 379 -44.59 -0.07 3.98
CA ILE A 379 -44.80 1.34 4.32
C ILE A 379 -44.57 1.59 5.81
N VAL A 380 -45.06 0.71 6.70
CA VAL A 380 -44.82 0.82 8.15
C VAL A 380 -43.34 0.74 8.48
N GLU A 381 -42.59 -0.21 7.90
CA GLU A 381 -41.14 -0.34 8.08
C GLU A 381 -40.40 0.90 7.58
N TYR A 382 -40.80 1.46 6.44
CA TYR A 382 -40.23 2.72 5.96
C TYR A 382 -40.46 3.87 6.96
N LEU A 383 -41.70 3.99 7.47
CA LEU A 383 -42.07 5.04 8.43
C LEU A 383 -41.36 4.93 9.79
N LYS A 384 -41.09 3.71 10.28
CA LYS A 384 -40.30 3.48 11.49
C LYS A 384 -38.88 4.04 11.37
N LYS A 385 -38.32 4.09 10.14
CA LYS A 385 -36.96 4.59 9.86
C LYS A 385 -36.89 6.06 9.51
N ASN A 386 -37.89 6.55 8.76
CA ASN A 386 -37.84 7.88 8.15
C ASN A 386 -38.86 8.87 8.74
N ASN A 387 -39.61 8.46 9.75
CA ASN A 387 -40.64 9.23 10.46
C ASN A 387 -41.80 9.79 9.63
N LYS A 388 -41.64 9.94 8.30
CA LYS A 388 -42.68 10.48 7.39
C LYS A 388 -42.52 9.92 5.99
N ILE A 389 -43.64 9.77 5.26
CA ILE A 389 -43.71 9.33 3.87
C ILE A 389 -44.70 10.18 3.09
N ASN A 390 -44.50 10.35 1.77
CA ASN A 390 -45.46 10.94 0.88
C ASN A 390 -45.86 9.96 -0.22
N ARG A 391 -46.89 10.30 -1.01
CA ARG A 391 -47.39 9.44 -2.08
C ARG A 391 -46.31 9.06 -3.09
N ASN A 392 -45.48 10.00 -3.54
CA ASN A 392 -44.43 9.73 -4.53
C ASN A 392 -43.41 8.72 -4.03
N ILE A 393 -43.07 8.77 -2.76
CA ILE A 393 -42.18 7.78 -2.14
C ILE A 393 -42.84 6.41 -2.10
N VAL A 394 -44.15 6.31 -1.82
CA VAL A 394 -44.90 5.04 -1.85
C VAL A 394 -44.95 4.46 -3.26
N GLU A 395 -45.16 5.29 -4.29
CA GLU A 395 -45.12 4.90 -5.69
C GLU A 395 -43.77 4.23 -6.03
N GLN A 396 -42.68 4.83 -5.62
CA GLN A 396 -41.33 4.31 -5.83
C GLN A 396 -41.02 3.07 -4.96
N LEU A 397 -41.38 3.10 -3.68
CA LEU A 397 -41.13 2.03 -2.72
C LEU A 397 -41.80 0.70 -3.10
N LEU A 398 -42.99 0.78 -3.70
CA LEU A 398 -43.81 -0.39 -4.03
C LEU A 398 -43.88 -0.68 -5.53
N ASP A 399 -43.26 0.16 -6.36
CA ASP A 399 -43.35 0.12 -7.84
C ASP A 399 -44.79 0.03 -8.35
N ILE A 400 -45.64 0.98 -7.91
CA ILE A 400 -47.08 1.01 -8.21
C ILE A 400 -47.53 2.37 -8.75
N SER A 401 -48.69 2.38 -9.40
CA SER A 401 -49.28 3.61 -9.91
C SER A 401 -49.73 4.56 -8.80
N SER A 402 -49.76 5.87 -9.10
CA SER A 402 -50.17 6.94 -8.20
C SER A 402 -51.56 6.70 -7.58
N THR A 403 -52.53 6.19 -8.38
CA THR A 403 -53.87 5.84 -7.92
C THR A 403 -53.85 4.73 -6.88
N ARG A 404 -53.03 3.69 -7.12
CA ARG A 404 -52.89 2.56 -6.19
C ARG A 404 -52.19 2.97 -4.90
N ALA A 405 -51.15 3.79 -4.98
CA ALA A 405 -50.43 4.33 -3.80
C ALA A 405 -51.40 5.15 -2.92
N LYS A 406 -52.26 6.01 -3.54
CA LYS A 406 -53.25 6.77 -2.82
C LYS A 406 -54.27 5.89 -2.09
N ASN A 407 -54.76 4.82 -2.77
CA ASN A 407 -55.72 3.91 -2.17
C ASN A 407 -55.13 3.14 -0.97
N ILE A 408 -53.87 2.70 -1.05
CA ILE A 408 -53.18 2.04 0.07
C ILE A 408 -53.03 3.00 1.25
N LEU A 409 -52.58 4.24 1.02
CA LEU A 409 -52.41 5.23 2.08
C LEU A 409 -53.74 5.59 2.75
N ASN A 410 -54.84 5.75 1.98
CA ASN A 410 -56.16 5.98 2.53
C ASN A 410 -56.65 4.82 3.38
N ASN A 411 -56.48 3.57 2.91
CA ASN A 411 -56.84 2.37 3.65
C ASN A 411 -56.06 2.25 4.96
N MET A 412 -54.73 2.57 4.94
CA MET A 412 -53.93 2.59 6.14
C MET A 412 -54.32 3.69 7.15
N CYS A 413 -54.82 4.85 6.65
CA CYS A 413 -55.39 5.87 7.50
C CYS A 413 -56.72 5.42 8.12
N GLU A 414 -57.60 4.76 7.35
CA GLU A 414 -58.88 4.18 7.83
C GLU A 414 -58.64 3.08 8.89
N LYS A 415 -57.58 2.29 8.71
CA LYS A 415 -57.14 1.29 9.70
C LYS A 415 -56.39 1.90 10.91
N GLU A 416 -56.27 3.21 10.98
CA GLU A 416 -55.55 3.96 12.03
C GLU A 416 -54.08 3.56 12.19
N LEU A 417 -53.42 3.03 11.17
CA LEU A 417 -52.02 2.68 11.17
C LEU A 417 -51.12 3.91 10.94
N ILE A 418 -51.58 4.87 10.16
CA ILE A 418 -50.89 6.11 9.84
C ILE A 418 -51.83 7.31 9.94
N ILE A 419 -51.28 8.51 10.09
CA ILE A 419 -52.00 9.76 10.17
C ILE A 419 -51.50 10.67 9.04
N MET A 420 -52.43 11.31 8.33
CA MET A 420 -52.14 12.31 7.33
C MET A 420 -51.83 13.66 8.00
N VAL A 421 -50.68 14.26 7.60
CA VAL A 421 -50.21 15.55 8.09
C VAL A 421 -49.99 16.49 6.91
N GLY A 422 -50.52 17.71 6.98
CA GLY A 422 -50.45 18.71 5.92
C GLY A 422 -51.54 18.60 4.87
N ASN A 423 -51.61 19.55 3.93
CA ASN A 423 -52.65 19.64 2.90
C ASN A 423 -52.05 19.83 1.50
N GLY A 424 -52.76 19.33 0.49
CA GLY A 424 -52.45 19.55 -0.93
C GLY A 424 -51.10 18.93 -1.34
N LYS A 425 -50.22 19.68 -1.97
CA LYS A 425 -48.94 19.19 -2.48
C LYS A 425 -47.93 18.77 -1.36
N ASN A 426 -48.15 19.25 -0.14
CA ASN A 426 -47.28 18.99 1.01
C ASN A 426 -47.85 17.91 1.94
N THR A 427 -48.78 17.09 1.48
CA THR A 427 -49.37 16.00 2.26
C THR A 427 -48.29 14.94 2.57
N MET A 428 -48.10 14.65 3.84
CA MET A 428 -47.24 13.61 4.37
C MET A 428 -48.05 12.64 5.24
N TYR A 429 -47.51 11.46 5.47
CA TYR A 429 -48.10 10.47 6.36
C TYR A 429 -47.06 10.07 7.40
N VAL A 430 -47.48 9.89 8.66
CA VAL A 430 -46.65 9.48 9.78
C VAL A 430 -47.34 8.31 10.51
N LEU A 431 -46.57 7.54 11.26
CA LEU A 431 -47.13 6.49 12.13
C LEU A 431 -48.02 7.15 13.21
N LYS A 432 -49.14 6.48 13.55
CA LYS A 432 -50.05 6.92 14.62
C LYS A 432 -49.42 6.68 15.98
#